data_edafbaa3f95f8f31d2372b2137e7bf0d
#
_entry.id   edafbaa3f95f8f31d2372b2137e7bf0d
#
_cell.length_a   1.000
_cell.length_b   1.000
_cell.length_c   1.000
_cell.angle_alpha   90.00
_cell.angle_beta   90.00
_cell.angle_gamma   90.00
#
_symmetry.space_group_name_H-M   'P 1'
#
loop_
_entity.id
_entity.type
_entity.pdbx_description
1 polymer ?
#
loop_
_entity_poly.entity_id
_entity_poly.type
_entity_poly.pdbx_seq_one_letter_code
_entity_poly.pdbx_strand_id
1 'polypeptide(L)'
;MKKVFLMLIVVLLLFSLAWARVGDVVKVIKAPGPCPTGLAFDGRYLWLADSRLDKIFKIDPASGQVVKSFDTPGYHPEGLVWDGKYLWHIDSGERLVYCLDPETGAVLKALESNSDRPRDLAWDGQDLWLTDVRNKTIIRCSPVDGMMIQQFSAPGAEPAGLEFDGKYLWVTDRAMDRIFLVDPATGWCLSSLRSYGPWPAGLAFDGQHLWNVDYENDELYQVKVFDSDIMTLWDEKELELRLVKEFRNYGPGLVTSLDIYLPLPADRDNQKLLGPVEFLQKPAEMITDAWGQKMAHFNYRNLKAPAVVQPGWSVKARIYAVEYFIYPDRVGGLDQIPEDIKKKYLVDGDKYCLNDPFIQGLARKIAGNEKNPYWIARKIYEYLIDHLSYNLKPVGGWNPAPTVLRRGTASCSEYTYSLIALCRALGVPARYVGTVSLRGDEASLDDVFHRWNEIYLPPYGWIPFDANKGDVETPGGRALGIGNVAARYVITTENGGGDKYLWFGYNYGFTWTAEGKCRVSEESYGEWQPLGPKKYQKPLPRK
;
A
#
# COMPACT_ATOMS: atom_id res chain seq x y z
N MET A 1 -26.61 -15.11 -66.21
CA MET A 1 -26.42 -13.89 -65.40
C MET A 1 -26.39 -14.31 -63.93
N LYS A 2 -25.21 -14.56 -63.40
CA LYS A 2 -25.02 -14.94 -62.00
C LYS A 2 -24.63 -13.68 -61.24
N LYS A 3 -25.46 -13.23 -60.29
CA LYS A 3 -25.12 -12.14 -59.38
C LYS A 3 -24.24 -12.71 -58.26
N VAL A 4 -23.00 -12.23 -58.19
CA VAL A 4 -22.08 -12.49 -57.09
C VAL A 4 -22.42 -11.46 -56.01
N PHE A 5 -22.89 -11.95 -54.87
CA PHE A 5 -23.09 -11.13 -53.65
C PHE A 5 -21.76 -11.08 -52.93
N LEU A 6 -21.12 -9.92 -52.96
CA LEU A 6 -19.90 -9.63 -52.21
C LEU A 6 -20.31 -9.24 -50.77
N MET A 7 -20.16 -10.17 -49.83
CA MET A 7 -20.46 -9.95 -48.43
C MET A 7 -19.21 -9.26 -47.80
N LEU A 8 -19.32 -7.96 -47.58
CA LEU A 8 -18.30 -7.17 -46.88
C LEU A 8 -18.41 -7.51 -45.39
N ILE A 9 -17.48 -8.35 -44.87
CA ILE A 9 -17.33 -8.57 -43.44
C ILE A 9 -16.54 -7.37 -42.89
N VAL A 10 -17.29 -6.43 -42.31
CA VAL A 10 -16.68 -5.38 -41.46
C VAL A 10 -16.37 -6.05 -40.14
N VAL A 11 -15.10 -6.44 -39.96
CA VAL A 11 -14.57 -6.82 -38.65
C VAL A 11 -14.45 -5.52 -37.85
N LEU A 12 -15.45 -5.21 -37.06
CA LEU A 12 -15.36 -4.26 -35.98
C LEU A 12 -14.38 -4.83 -34.94
N LEU A 13 -13.11 -4.45 -35.05
CA LEU A 13 -12.16 -4.52 -33.96
C LEU A 13 -12.68 -3.55 -32.87
N LEU A 14 -13.49 -4.06 -31.97
CA LEU A 14 -13.73 -3.46 -30.68
C LEU A 14 -12.39 -3.52 -29.92
N PHE A 15 -11.52 -2.57 -30.18
CA PHE A 15 -10.56 -2.18 -29.16
C PHE A 15 -11.42 -1.68 -28.00
N SER A 16 -11.54 -2.48 -26.95
CA SER A 16 -11.90 -1.95 -25.64
C SER A 16 -10.85 -0.88 -25.38
N LEU A 17 -11.25 0.38 -25.48
CA LEU A 17 -10.51 1.48 -24.89
C LEU A 17 -10.55 1.21 -23.39
N ALA A 18 -9.62 0.40 -22.89
CA ALA A 18 -9.32 0.36 -21.48
C ALA A 18 -8.88 1.78 -21.15
N TRP A 19 -9.72 2.49 -20.40
CA TRP A 19 -9.36 3.82 -19.93
C TRP A 19 -8.14 3.65 -19.03
N ALA A 20 -7.09 4.40 -19.34
CA ALA A 20 -5.86 4.35 -18.57
C ALA A 20 -6.17 4.74 -17.11
N ARG A 21 -5.71 3.93 -16.15
CA ARG A 21 -5.87 4.11 -14.70
C ARG A 21 -4.71 4.90 -14.13
N VAL A 22 -4.79 5.26 -12.85
CA VAL A 22 -3.63 5.75 -12.12
C VAL A 22 -2.52 4.70 -12.17
N GLY A 23 -1.31 5.14 -12.51
CA GLY A 23 -0.16 4.29 -12.70
C GLY A 23 0.05 3.79 -14.12
N ASP A 24 -0.90 3.89 -15.05
CA ASP A 24 -0.71 3.42 -16.42
C ASP A 24 0.20 4.36 -17.23
N VAL A 25 1.12 3.77 -18.02
CA VAL A 25 1.90 4.50 -19.03
C VAL A 25 1.00 4.84 -20.20
N VAL A 26 0.85 6.12 -20.47
CA VAL A 26 0.06 6.63 -21.60
C VAL A 26 0.91 6.97 -22.81
N LYS A 27 2.22 7.13 -22.62
CA LYS A 27 3.18 7.40 -23.69
C LYS A 27 4.59 6.92 -23.31
N VAL A 28 5.34 6.48 -24.33
CA VAL A 28 6.77 6.15 -24.22
C VAL A 28 7.53 6.92 -25.28
N ILE A 29 8.64 7.53 -24.89
CA ILE A 29 9.59 8.22 -25.78
C ILE A 29 10.98 7.62 -25.57
N LYS A 30 11.68 7.28 -26.64
CA LYS A 30 13.08 6.85 -26.56
C LYS A 30 13.97 8.04 -26.22
N ALA A 31 14.86 7.88 -25.24
CA ALA A 31 15.84 8.90 -24.90
C ALA A 31 16.83 9.12 -26.07
N PRO A 32 17.29 10.35 -26.32
CA PRO A 32 18.25 10.63 -27.38
C PRO A 32 19.67 10.14 -27.06
N GLY A 33 19.98 9.85 -25.81
CA GLY A 33 21.26 9.33 -25.33
C GLY A 33 21.12 8.06 -24.51
N PRO A 34 22.23 7.32 -24.27
CA PRO A 34 22.19 5.99 -23.67
C PRO A 34 22.22 5.96 -22.13
N CYS A 35 22.33 7.10 -21.46
CA CYS A 35 22.39 7.18 -20.00
C CYS A 35 21.60 8.39 -19.49
N PRO A 36 20.28 8.41 -19.70
CA PRO A 36 19.44 9.52 -19.28
C PRO A 36 19.31 9.54 -17.74
N THR A 37 19.47 10.73 -17.13
CA THR A 37 19.50 10.91 -15.67
C THR A 37 18.43 11.85 -15.16
N GLY A 38 18.51 13.13 -15.45
CA GLY A 38 17.60 14.16 -14.96
C GLY A 38 16.52 14.54 -15.97
N LEU A 39 15.36 14.95 -15.50
CA LEU A 39 14.25 15.35 -16.34
C LEU A 39 13.60 16.62 -15.79
N ALA A 40 13.22 17.56 -16.66
CA ALA A 40 12.42 18.74 -16.29
C ALA A 40 11.40 19.07 -17.38
N PHE A 41 10.34 19.82 -17.04
CA PHE A 41 9.33 20.29 -17.99
C PHE A 41 9.20 21.81 -17.91
N ASP A 42 9.38 22.51 -19.05
CA ASP A 42 9.37 24.00 -19.10
C ASP A 42 7.98 24.61 -19.41
N GLY A 43 6.93 23.79 -19.31
CA GLY A 43 5.57 24.16 -19.72
C GLY A 43 5.24 23.80 -21.18
N ARG A 44 6.25 23.42 -21.98
CA ARG A 44 6.10 23.04 -23.39
C ARG A 44 7.00 21.88 -23.80
N TYR A 45 8.24 21.84 -23.35
CA TYR A 45 9.27 20.90 -23.74
C TYR A 45 9.79 20.15 -22.52
N LEU A 46 10.23 18.91 -22.75
CA LEU A 46 11.03 18.18 -21.78
C LEU A 46 12.50 18.54 -21.94
N TRP A 47 13.19 18.65 -20.82
CA TRP A 47 14.64 18.77 -20.74
C TRP A 47 15.20 17.51 -20.13
N LEU A 48 16.20 16.90 -20.76
CA LEU A 48 16.80 15.64 -20.37
C LEU A 48 18.30 15.77 -20.25
N ALA A 49 18.88 15.40 -19.12
CA ALA A 49 20.32 15.23 -18.97
C ALA A 49 20.74 13.81 -19.32
N ASP A 50 21.88 13.67 -19.97
CA ASP A 50 22.52 12.37 -20.26
C ASP A 50 23.94 12.37 -19.71
N SER A 51 24.21 11.43 -18.79
CA SER A 51 25.50 11.37 -18.07
C SER A 51 26.64 10.74 -18.86
N ARG A 52 26.37 10.14 -20.01
CA ARG A 52 27.41 9.58 -20.88
C ARG A 52 27.81 10.50 -22.01
N LEU A 53 26.88 11.32 -22.45
CA LEU A 53 27.13 12.28 -23.54
C LEU A 53 27.51 13.65 -23.00
N ASP A 54 27.41 13.90 -21.71
CA ASP A 54 27.59 15.18 -21.02
C ASP A 54 26.76 16.28 -21.71
N LYS A 55 25.46 15.97 -21.97
CA LYS A 55 24.54 16.85 -22.69
C LYS A 55 23.20 17.01 -21.99
N ILE A 56 22.63 18.19 -22.20
CA ILE A 56 21.23 18.48 -21.93
C ILE A 56 20.49 18.59 -23.26
N PHE A 57 19.41 17.83 -23.41
CA PHE A 57 18.56 17.82 -24.60
C PHE A 57 17.22 18.48 -24.29
N LYS A 58 16.77 19.37 -25.19
CA LYS A 58 15.39 19.87 -25.22
C LYS A 58 14.58 19.02 -26.20
N ILE A 59 13.50 18.39 -25.73
CA ILE A 59 12.73 17.38 -26.45
C ILE A 59 11.28 17.84 -26.58
N ASP A 60 10.70 17.73 -27.77
CA ASP A 60 9.28 17.91 -27.98
C ASP A 60 8.54 16.66 -27.43
N PRO A 61 7.72 16.77 -26.37
CA PRO A 61 7.03 15.63 -25.79
C PRO A 61 5.98 15.01 -26.72
N ALA A 62 5.52 15.72 -27.75
CA ALA A 62 4.56 15.21 -28.73
C ALA A 62 5.21 14.24 -29.72
N SER A 63 6.36 14.61 -30.26
CA SER A 63 7.08 13.86 -31.31
C SER A 63 8.26 13.02 -30.80
N GLY A 64 8.80 13.32 -29.62
CA GLY A 64 10.06 12.75 -29.10
C GLY A 64 11.31 13.30 -29.77
N GLN A 65 11.17 14.32 -30.64
CA GLN A 65 12.31 14.87 -31.38
C GLN A 65 13.11 15.86 -30.52
N VAL A 66 14.44 15.79 -30.66
CA VAL A 66 15.34 16.78 -30.07
C VAL A 66 15.23 18.11 -30.85
N VAL A 67 14.85 19.15 -30.15
CA VAL A 67 14.73 20.52 -30.66
C VAL A 67 16.05 21.25 -30.54
N LYS A 68 16.80 20.98 -29.46
CA LYS A 68 18.04 21.64 -29.11
C LYS A 68 18.87 20.80 -28.18
N SER A 69 20.16 20.97 -28.15
CA SER A 69 21.04 20.44 -27.11
C SER A 69 22.25 21.37 -26.89
N PHE A 70 22.81 21.25 -25.68
CA PHE A 70 24.08 21.87 -25.30
C PHE A 70 24.84 20.99 -24.31
N ASP A 71 26.12 21.25 -24.11
CA ASP A 71 26.94 20.49 -23.18
C ASP A 71 26.62 20.88 -21.74
N THR A 72 26.67 19.90 -20.82
CA THR A 72 26.49 20.14 -19.37
C THR A 72 27.72 20.85 -18.80
N PRO A 73 27.54 21.75 -17.81
CA PRO A 73 28.66 22.12 -16.95
C PRO A 73 28.99 20.91 -16.03
N GLY A 74 30.28 20.74 -15.72
CA GLY A 74 30.70 19.56 -14.94
C GLY A 74 30.88 18.30 -15.78
N TYR A 75 31.02 17.15 -15.11
CA TYR A 75 31.37 15.87 -15.77
C TYR A 75 30.64 14.65 -15.19
N HIS A 76 29.68 14.86 -14.30
CA HIS A 76 28.74 13.86 -13.81
C HIS A 76 27.33 14.41 -13.71
N PRO A 77 26.70 14.72 -14.86
CA PRO A 77 25.37 15.30 -14.89
C PRO A 77 24.32 14.34 -14.34
N GLU A 78 23.47 14.85 -13.47
CA GLU A 78 22.39 14.11 -12.82
C GLU A 78 21.04 14.82 -13.07
N GLY A 79 20.46 15.46 -12.08
CA GLY A 79 19.13 16.02 -12.10
C GLY A 79 18.96 17.35 -12.83
N LEU A 80 17.72 17.63 -13.19
CA LEU A 80 17.29 18.89 -13.80
C LEU A 80 15.99 19.36 -13.16
N VAL A 81 15.81 20.70 -13.06
CA VAL A 81 14.51 21.30 -12.76
C VAL A 81 14.36 22.66 -13.44
N TRP A 82 13.11 23.01 -13.77
CA TRP A 82 12.73 24.30 -14.34
C TRP A 82 12.09 25.19 -13.28
N ASP A 83 12.64 26.39 -13.03
CA ASP A 83 12.12 27.34 -12.02
C ASP A 83 11.05 28.32 -12.57
N GLY A 84 10.63 28.16 -13.82
CA GLY A 84 9.76 29.08 -14.53
C GLY A 84 10.50 30.04 -15.44
N LYS A 85 11.83 30.15 -15.35
CA LYS A 85 12.67 31.03 -16.13
C LYS A 85 14.01 30.43 -16.53
N TYR A 86 14.67 29.73 -15.62
CA TYR A 86 15.99 29.16 -15.77
C TYR A 86 15.95 27.63 -15.58
N LEU A 87 16.93 26.97 -16.17
CA LEU A 87 17.13 25.54 -15.96
C LEU A 87 18.18 25.35 -14.86
N TRP A 88 17.81 24.64 -13.82
CA TRP A 88 18.76 24.24 -12.78
C TRP A 88 19.21 22.81 -13.03
N HIS A 89 20.51 22.59 -12.85
CA HIS A 89 21.17 21.32 -13.10
C HIS A 89 22.09 20.97 -11.93
N ILE A 90 22.14 19.68 -11.55
CA ILE A 90 23.03 19.21 -10.50
C ILE A 90 24.08 18.27 -11.08
N ASP A 91 25.35 18.51 -10.72
CA ASP A 91 26.48 17.62 -11.00
C ASP A 91 26.91 16.91 -9.72
N SER A 92 26.90 15.56 -9.75
CA SER A 92 27.23 14.76 -8.56
C SER A 92 28.73 14.62 -8.31
N GLY A 93 29.56 14.80 -9.33
CA GLY A 93 31.02 14.77 -9.23
C GLY A 93 31.58 16.01 -8.56
N GLU A 94 31.12 17.17 -8.97
CA GLU A 94 31.52 18.46 -8.38
C GLU A 94 30.67 18.82 -7.15
N ARG A 95 29.51 18.20 -6.99
CA ARG A 95 28.50 18.48 -5.94
C ARG A 95 28.00 19.93 -5.99
N LEU A 96 27.85 20.44 -7.22
CA LEU A 96 27.37 21.78 -7.49
C LEU A 96 25.99 21.77 -8.15
N VAL A 97 25.21 22.77 -7.83
CA VAL A 97 23.94 23.10 -8.49
C VAL A 97 24.15 24.31 -9.36
N TYR A 98 23.96 24.17 -10.67
CA TYR A 98 24.11 25.19 -11.67
C TYR A 98 22.78 25.79 -12.10
N CYS A 99 22.68 27.10 -12.13
CA CYS A 99 21.60 27.83 -12.83
C CYS A 99 22.06 28.16 -14.25
N LEU A 100 21.31 27.68 -15.24
CA LEU A 100 21.66 27.77 -16.65
C LEU A 100 20.68 28.66 -17.41
N ASP A 101 21.22 29.43 -18.36
CA ASP A 101 20.42 30.07 -19.40
C ASP A 101 19.88 28.99 -20.37
N PRO A 102 18.56 28.83 -20.51
CA PRO A 102 17.98 27.73 -21.31
C PRO A 102 18.18 27.92 -22.81
N GLU A 103 18.54 29.14 -23.25
CA GLU A 103 18.78 29.41 -24.66
C GLU A 103 20.22 29.12 -25.08
N THR A 104 21.17 29.29 -24.19
CA THR A 104 22.60 29.17 -24.51
C THR A 104 23.31 28.03 -23.80
N GLY A 105 22.76 27.51 -22.70
CA GLY A 105 23.44 26.59 -21.79
C GLY A 105 24.47 27.28 -20.89
N ALA A 106 24.60 28.61 -20.95
CA ALA A 106 25.60 29.35 -20.17
C ALA A 106 25.29 29.27 -18.67
N VAL A 107 26.32 29.03 -17.86
CA VAL A 107 26.23 29.05 -16.40
C VAL A 107 26.04 30.49 -15.93
N LEU A 108 24.92 30.78 -15.30
CA LEU A 108 24.59 32.07 -14.69
C LEU A 108 24.99 32.10 -13.22
N LYS A 109 24.96 30.94 -12.54
CA LYS A 109 25.25 30.79 -11.12
C LYS A 109 25.64 29.35 -10.81
N ALA A 110 26.48 29.14 -9.80
CA ALA A 110 26.81 27.85 -9.22
C ALA A 110 26.70 27.94 -7.70
N LEU A 111 26.12 26.91 -7.10
CA LEU A 111 25.90 26.78 -5.65
C LEU A 111 26.41 25.43 -5.15
N GLU A 112 26.88 25.36 -3.92
CA GLU A 112 27.16 24.11 -3.21
C GLU A 112 25.84 23.35 -2.95
N SER A 113 25.82 22.04 -3.23
CA SER A 113 24.58 21.23 -3.08
C SER A 113 24.25 20.87 -1.63
N ASN A 114 25.18 21.03 -0.69
CA ASN A 114 25.06 20.51 0.69
C ASN A 114 24.76 19.01 0.77
N SER A 115 25.08 18.27 -0.27
CA SER A 115 24.86 16.84 -0.39
C SER A 115 26.17 16.12 -0.67
N ASP A 116 26.37 14.96 -0.07
CA ASP A 116 27.54 14.13 -0.34
C ASP A 116 27.44 13.37 -1.66
N ARG A 117 26.21 13.08 -2.12
CA ARG A 117 25.94 12.41 -3.39
C ARG A 117 24.57 12.82 -3.92
N PRO A 118 24.46 14.03 -4.48
CA PRO A 118 23.20 14.53 -5.02
C PRO A 118 22.81 13.78 -6.28
N ARG A 119 21.48 13.67 -6.52
CA ARG A 119 20.95 12.98 -7.69
C ARG A 119 19.98 13.80 -8.50
N ASP A 120 18.96 14.39 -7.91
CA ASP A 120 17.96 15.13 -8.68
C ASP A 120 17.49 16.37 -7.93
N LEU A 121 16.76 17.23 -8.64
CA LEU A 121 16.28 18.51 -8.18
C LEU A 121 14.77 18.63 -8.38
N ALA A 122 14.11 19.41 -7.51
CA ALA A 122 12.77 19.92 -7.71
C ALA A 122 12.68 21.39 -7.30
N TRP A 123 11.66 22.09 -7.78
CA TRP A 123 11.40 23.51 -7.50
C TRP A 123 9.99 23.68 -6.93
N ASP A 124 9.86 24.22 -5.73
CA ASP A 124 8.55 24.41 -5.08
C ASP A 124 7.90 25.77 -5.32
N GLY A 125 8.48 26.57 -6.20
CA GLY A 125 8.08 27.96 -6.46
C GLY A 125 8.88 28.98 -5.66
N GLN A 126 9.66 28.54 -4.69
CA GLN A 126 10.48 29.41 -3.83
C GLN A 126 11.89 28.85 -3.61
N ASP A 127 12.01 27.58 -3.31
CA ASP A 127 13.25 26.91 -2.92
C ASP A 127 13.53 25.66 -3.77
N LEU A 128 14.78 25.26 -3.81
CA LEU A 128 15.23 24.02 -4.43
C LEU A 128 15.13 22.86 -3.45
N TRP A 129 14.70 21.73 -3.94
CA TRP A 129 14.76 20.47 -3.25
C TRP A 129 15.74 19.56 -3.98
N LEU A 130 16.46 18.71 -3.25
CA LEU A 130 17.38 17.75 -3.84
C LEU A 130 17.38 16.41 -3.08
N THR A 131 17.70 15.34 -3.79
CA THR A 131 17.90 14.00 -3.20
C THR A 131 19.39 13.77 -2.92
N ASP A 132 19.70 13.19 -1.74
CA ASP A 132 21.03 12.71 -1.37
C ASP A 132 21.00 11.20 -1.16
N VAL A 133 21.60 10.46 -2.08
CA VAL A 133 21.63 8.98 -2.05
C VAL A 133 22.51 8.47 -0.90
N ARG A 134 23.63 9.14 -0.61
CA ARG A 134 24.56 8.68 0.43
C ARG A 134 23.95 8.77 1.82
N ASN A 135 23.30 9.89 2.11
CA ASN A 135 22.68 10.13 3.41
C ASN A 135 21.22 9.67 3.45
N LYS A 136 20.64 9.26 2.30
CA LYS A 136 19.24 8.81 2.16
C LYS A 136 18.27 9.88 2.64
N THR A 137 18.48 11.11 2.16
CA THR A 137 17.69 12.28 2.58
C THR A 137 17.17 13.07 1.39
N ILE A 138 16.15 13.86 1.65
CA ILE A 138 15.65 14.94 0.79
C ILE A 138 15.95 16.23 1.52
N ILE A 139 16.58 17.17 0.81
CA ILE A 139 17.07 18.43 1.35
C ILE A 139 16.37 19.58 0.64
N ARG A 140 15.85 20.56 1.39
CA ARG A 140 15.40 21.86 0.89
C ARG A 140 16.50 22.88 1.08
N CYS A 141 16.83 23.64 0.04
CA CYS A 141 17.86 24.66 0.12
C CYS A 141 17.48 25.94 -0.65
N SER A 142 18.08 27.05 -0.21
CA SER A 142 17.89 28.35 -0.79
C SER A 142 18.53 28.45 -2.18
N PRO A 143 17.82 28.91 -3.22
CA PRO A 143 18.39 29.15 -4.55
C PRO A 143 19.30 30.38 -4.59
N VAL A 144 19.35 31.18 -3.50
CA VAL A 144 20.17 32.41 -3.41
C VAL A 144 21.61 32.08 -3.06
N ASP A 145 21.84 31.21 -2.11
CA ASP A 145 23.17 30.93 -1.55
C ASP A 145 23.45 29.43 -1.27
N GLY A 146 22.48 28.55 -1.60
CA GLY A 146 22.59 27.11 -1.38
C GLY A 146 22.37 26.66 0.07
N MET A 147 22.11 27.57 1.03
CA MET A 147 21.94 27.18 2.44
C MET A 147 20.79 26.19 2.64
N MET A 148 21.06 25.14 3.41
CA MET A 148 20.04 24.14 3.79
C MET A 148 18.98 24.75 4.72
N ILE A 149 17.70 24.59 4.35
CA ILE A 149 16.54 25.10 5.09
C ILE A 149 15.89 23.95 5.88
N GLN A 150 15.74 22.78 5.26
CA GLN A 150 15.07 21.62 5.83
C GLN A 150 15.68 20.33 5.28
N GLN A 151 15.59 19.27 6.08
CA GLN A 151 16.01 17.93 5.66
C GLN A 151 15.12 16.89 6.34
N PHE A 152 14.79 15.80 5.61
CA PHE A 152 14.14 14.62 6.16
C PHE A 152 14.58 13.34 5.44
N SER A 153 14.24 12.18 6.01
CA SER A 153 14.60 10.88 5.43
C SER A 153 13.90 10.65 4.11
N ALA A 154 14.62 10.17 3.11
CA ALA A 154 14.06 9.72 1.84
C ALA A 154 13.18 8.47 2.02
N PRO A 155 12.33 8.12 1.03
CA PRO A 155 11.45 6.95 1.11
C PRO A 155 12.18 5.65 1.41
N GLY A 156 13.34 5.43 0.82
CA GLY A 156 14.14 4.21 0.97
C GLY A 156 15.63 4.44 0.83
N ALA A 157 16.33 3.41 0.35
CA ALA A 157 17.80 3.36 0.38
C ALA A 157 18.48 4.07 -0.82
N GLU A 158 17.78 4.20 -1.95
CA GLU A 158 18.33 4.74 -3.19
C GLU A 158 17.41 5.81 -3.83
N PRO A 159 17.17 6.95 -3.16
CA PRO A 159 16.41 8.04 -3.75
C PRO A 159 17.13 8.56 -5.00
N ALA A 160 16.39 8.73 -6.09
CA ALA A 160 16.95 9.17 -7.36
C ALA A 160 16.19 10.40 -7.89
N GLY A 161 15.14 10.23 -8.69
CA GLY A 161 14.36 11.32 -9.26
C GLY A 161 13.56 12.11 -8.23
N LEU A 162 13.37 13.39 -8.48
CA LEU A 162 12.63 14.31 -7.62
C LEU A 162 11.82 15.30 -8.46
N GLU A 163 10.55 15.53 -8.10
CA GLU A 163 9.69 16.53 -8.74
C GLU A 163 8.67 17.09 -7.75
N PHE A 164 8.21 18.31 -7.96
CA PHE A 164 7.16 18.95 -7.17
C PHE A 164 5.93 19.26 -8.03
N ASP A 165 4.78 18.68 -7.70
CA ASP A 165 3.54 18.82 -8.49
C ASP A 165 2.72 20.09 -8.19
N GLY A 166 3.28 21.00 -7.40
CA GLY A 166 2.60 22.19 -6.88
C GLY A 166 2.10 22.02 -5.45
N LYS A 167 2.18 20.80 -4.88
CA LYS A 167 1.80 20.51 -3.49
C LYS A 167 2.66 19.45 -2.83
N TYR A 168 2.93 18.35 -3.49
CA TYR A 168 3.68 17.22 -2.97
C TYR A 168 4.95 16.98 -3.78
N LEU A 169 5.92 16.36 -3.14
CA LEU A 169 7.11 15.86 -3.82
C LEU A 169 6.84 14.44 -4.36
N TRP A 170 7.32 14.18 -5.56
CA TRP A 170 7.42 12.86 -6.14
C TRP A 170 8.87 12.41 -6.09
N VAL A 171 9.12 11.21 -5.58
CA VAL A 171 10.46 10.71 -5.35
C VAL A 171 10.58 9.29 -5.88
N THR A 172 11.49 9.03 -6.81
CA THR A 172 11.83 7.66 -7.19
C THR A 172 12.78 7.05 -6.16
N ASP A 173 12.57 5.78 -5.84
CA ASP A 173 13.54 4.97 -5.09
C ASP A 173 13.86 3.70 -5.86
N ARG A 174 15.12 3.55 -6.27
CA ARG A 174 15.60 2.43 -7.09
C ARG A 174 15.63 1.11 -6.35
N ALA A 175 15.95 1.14 -5.05
CA ALA A 175 15.99 -0.08 -4.24
C ALA A 175 14.60 -0.69 -4.01
N MET A 176 13.55 0.11 -4.16
CA MET A 176 12.16 -0.30 -3.98
C MET A 176 11.38 -0.45 -5.30
N ASP A 177 11.96 -0.06 -6.44
CA ASP A 177 11.31 0.03 -7.75
C ASP A 177 9.99 0.81 -7.71
N ARG A 178 10.03 1.99 -7.04
CA ARG A 178 8.82 2.79 -6.78
C ARG A 178 9.02 4.28 -6.98
N ILE A 179 7.91 4.94 -7.22
CA ILE A 179 7.76 6.39 -7.21
C ILE A 179 6.82 6.73 -6.05
N PHE A 180 7.30 7.49 -5.09
CA PHE A 180 6.57 7.88 -3.88
C PHE A 180 6.02 9.29 -3.98
N LEU A 181 4.81 9.49 -3.46
CA LEU A 181 4.24 10.80 -3.17
C LEU A 181 4.61 11.17 -1.73
N VAL A 182 5.28 12.30 -1.52
CA VAL A 182 5.82 12.71 -0.22
C VAL A 182 5.28 14.09 0.16
N ASP A 183 4.81 14.22 1.40
CA ASP A 183 4.43 15.52 1.95
C ASP A 183 5.67 16.34 2.33
N PRO A 184 5.92 17.50 1.69
CA PRO A 184 7.11 18.31 1.96
C PRO A 184 7.15 18.90 3.37
N ALA A 185 6.01 19.00 4.05
CA ALA A 185 5.93 19.56 5.40
C ALA A 185 6.40 18.55 6.47
N THR A 186 6.08 17.26 6.28
CA THR A 186 6.34 16.21 7.28
C THR A 186 7.41 15.21 6.86
N GLY A 187 7.70 15.08 5.56
CA GLY A 187 8.51 14.01 4.99
C GLY A 187 7.78 12.65 4.93
N TRP A 188 6.49 12.61 5.23
CA TRP A 188 5.74 11.36 5.15
C TRP A 188 5.51 10.93 3.70
N CYS A 189 5.83 9.69 3.38
CA CYS A 189 5.39 9.05 2.14
C CYS A 189 3.90 8.75 2.23
N LEU A 190 3.10 9.34 1.35
CA LEU A 190 1.64 9.27 1.41
C LEU A 190 1.09 8.10 0.61
N SER A 191 1.66 7.88 -0.57
CA SER A 191 1.27 6.84 -1.50
C SER A 191 2.44 6.46 -2.39
N SER A 192 2.32 5.42 -3.20
CA SER A 192 3.36 5.05 -4.15
C SER A 192 2.80 4.40 -5.41
N LEU A 193 3.52 4.55 -6.50
CA LEU A 193 3.35 3.82 -7.77
C LEU A 193 4.55 2.90 -7.97
N ARG A 194 4.36 1.81 -8.70
CA ARG A 194 5.49 1.01 -9.19
C ARG A 194 6.18 1.75 -10.33
N SER A 195 7.50 1.68 -10.40
CA SER A 195 8.22 2.17 -11.59
C SER A 195 8.02 1.23 -12.77
N TYR A 196 8.07 1.76 -13.98
CA TYR A 196 7.90 0.96 -15.20
C TYR A 196 9.20 0.33 -15.68
N GLY A 197 10.30 0.98 -15.46
CA GLY A 197 11.62 0.45 -15.73
C GLY A 197 12.34 0.02 -14.45
N PRO A 198 13.40 -0.81 -14.58
CA PRO A 198 14.15 -1.32 -13.44
C PRO A 198 15.06 -0.28 -12.77
N TRP A 199 15.31 0.87 -13.44
CA TRP A 199 16.19 1.92 -12.93
C TRP A 199 15.55 3.30 -13.06
N PRO A 200 14.48 3.58 -12.29
CA PRO A 200 13.82 4.88 -12.33
C PRO A 200 14.80 5.98 -11.91
N ALA A 201 14.90 7.01 -12.73
CA ALA A 201 15.74 8.18 -12.52
C ALA A 201 14.88 9.45 -12.46
N GLY A 202 15.24 10.50 -13.18
CA GLY A 202 14.62 11.81 -13.15
C GLY A 202 13.11 11.83 -13.35
N LEU A 203 12.46 12.80 -12.75
CA LEU A 203 11.03 13.04 -12.80
C LEU A 203 10.74 14.44 -13.37
N ALA A 204 9.57 14.59 -14.00
CA ALA A 204 9.00 15.89 -14.35
C ALA A 204 7.47 15.81 -14.33
N PHE A 205 6.79 16.91 -14.00
CA PHE A 205 5.33 16.96 -13.97
C PHE A 205 4.81 17.96 -15.01
N ASP A 206 3.91 17.52 -15.92
CA ASP A 206 3.38 18.36 -17.00
C ASP A 206 2.05 19.06 -16.63
N GLY A 207 1.63 18.99 -15.38
CA GLY A 207 0.35 19.50 -14.87
C GLY A 207 -0.77 18.47 -14.88
N GLN A 208 -0.60 17.33 -15.57
CA GLN A 208 -1.57 16.24 -15.66
C GLN A 208 -0.94 14.86 -15.47
N HIS A 209 0.27 14.66 -15.96
CA HIS A 209 0.99 13.39 -15.95
C HIS A 209 2.36 13.57 -15.31
N LEU A 210 2.82 12.51 -14.71
CA LEU A 210 4.20 12.41 -14.27
C LEU A 210 5.03 11.77 -15.39
N TRP A 211 6.14 12.41 -15.74
CA TRP A 211 7.15 11.84 -16.60
C TRP A 211 8.25 11.23 -15.74
N ASN A 212 8.67 10.03 -16.09
CA ASN A 212 9.78 9.35 -15.45
C ASN A 212 10.73 8.84 -16.51
N VAL A 213 12.02 9.06 -16.32
CA VAL A 213 13.05 8.48 -17.17
C VAL A 213 13.60 7.21 -16.54
N ASP A 214 13.77 6.17 -17.33
CA ASP A 214 14.46 4.94 -16.93
C ASP A 214 15.85 4.88 -17.56
N TYR A 215 16.84 4.73 -16.69
CA TYR A 215 18.25 4.75 -17.09
C TYR A 215 18.68 3.49 -17.85
N GLU A 216 18.09 2.31 -17.56
CA GLU A 216 18.49 1.05 -18.20
C GLU A 216 17.80 0.83 -19.55
N ASN A 217 16.54 1.22 -19.66
CA ASN A 217 15.77 1.08 -20.88
C ASN A 217 16.01 2.22 -21.89
N ASP A 218 16.65 3.32 -21.49
CA ASP A 218 16.77 4.59 -22.22
C ASP A 218 15.40 5.10 -22.70
N GLU A 219 14.40 5.11 -21.83
CA GLU A 219 13.03 5.49 -22.16
C GLU A 219 12.47 6.52 -21.17
N LEU A 220 11.61 7.40 -21.70
CA LEU A 220 10.81 8.34 -20.92
C LEU A 220 9.36 7.84 -20.93
N TYR A 221 8.81 7.62 -19.77
CA TYR A 221 7.43 7.17 -19.56
C TYR A 221 6.55 8.32 -19.09
N GLN A 222 5.45 8.58 -19.81
CA GLN A 222 4.39 9.47 -19.34
C GLN A 222 3.37 8.62 -18.59
N VAL A 223 3.22 8.89 -17.30
CA VAL A 223 2.42 8.11 -16.36
C VAL A 223 1.21 8.90 -15.92
N LYS A 224 0.03 8.29 -16.01
CA LYS A 224 -1.21 8.90 -15.50
C LYS A 224 -1.23 8.84 -13.97
N VAL A 225 -1.35 9.98 -13.30
CA VAL A 225 -1.33 10.06 -11.83
C VAL A 225 -2.67 10.50 -11.23
N PHE A 226 -3.63 10.90 -12.05
CA PHE A 226 -4.96 11.31 -11.59
C PHE A 226 -6.07 10.58 -12.33
N ASP A 227 -6.85 9.79 -11.59
CA ASP A 227 -8.06 9.11 -12.07
C ASP A 227 -9.01 8.83 -10.88
N SER A 228 -10.24 8.42 -11.18
CA SER A 228 -11.18 7.86 -10.20
C SER A 228 -10.89 6.39 -9.90
N ASP A 229 -10.31 5.65 -10.84
CA ASP A 229 -9.83 4.27 -10.65
C ASP A 229 -8.38 4.32 -10.14
N ILE A 230 -8.24 4.18 -8.84
CA ILE A 230 -6.96 4.26 -8.12
C ILE A 230 -6.36 2.89 -7.78
N MET A 231 -7.01 1.80 -8.23
CA MET A 231 -6.64 0.44 -7.86
C MET A 231 -5.84 -0.24 -8.97
N THR A 232 -4.72 -0.84 -8.61
CA THR A 232 -3.91 -1.69 -9.48
C THR A 232 -3.80 -3.10 -8.89
N LEU A 233 -4.02 -4.13 -9.71
CA LEU A 233 -3.85 -5.54 -9.37
C LEU A 233 -2.62 -6.11 -10.06
N TRP A 234 -1.85 -6.93 -9.33
CA TRP A 234 -0.66 -7.59 -9.85
C TRP A 234 -0.34 -8.86 -9.05
N ASP A 235 0.72 -9.61 -9.37
CA ASP A 235 1.16 -10.85 -8.68
C ASP A 235 0.00 -11.84 -8.48
N GLU A 236 -0.64 -12.26 -9.59
CA GLU A 236 -1.72 -13.24 -9.57
C GLU A 236 -1.23 -14.59 -9.04
N LYS A 237 -1.98 -15.19 -8.12
CA LYS A 237 -1.75 -16.55 -7.61
C LYS A 237 -3.05 -17.33 -7.52
N GLU A 238 -3.00 -18.58 -7.97
CA GLU A 238 -4.07 -19.56 -7.77
C GLU A 238 -3.64 -20.59 -6.72
N LEU A 239 -4.55 -20.87 -5.81
CA LEU A 239 -4.26 -21.73 -4.67
C LEU A 239 -5.52 -22.48 -4.22
N GLU A 240 -5.29 -23.55 -3.46
CA GLU A 240 -6.29 -24.15 -2.58
C GLU A 240 -5.94 -23.80 -1.14
N LEU A 241 -6.92 -23.28 -0.40
CA LEU A 241 -6.83 -23.01 1.02
C LEU A 241 -7.76 -23.96 1.77
N ARG A 242 -7.25 -24.61 2.81
CA ARG A 242 -8.02 -25.39 3.77
C ARG A 242 -7.90 -24.75 5.15
N LEU A 243 -9.03 -24.39 5.77
CA LEU A 243 -9.09 -23.89 7.15
C LEU A 243 -9.69 -24.95 8.05
N VAL A 244 -9.01 -25.25 9.16
CA VAL A 244 -9.42 -26.26 10.14
C VAL A 244 -9.43 -25.66 11.53
N LYS A 245 -10.48 -26.01 12.30
CA LYS A 245 -10.53 -25.82 13.74
C LYS A 245 -10.57 -27.19 14.41
N GLU A 246 -9.58 -27.51 15.24
CA GLU A 246 -9.54 -28.73 16.00
C GLU A 246 -9.95 -28.45 17.46
N PHE A 247 -10.72 -29.36 18.04
CA PHE A 247 -11.03 -29.37 19.47
C PHE A 247 -10.88 -30.79 19.98
N ARG A 248 -10.14 -30.96 21.08
CA ARG A 248 -9.90 -32.27 21.74
C ARG A 248 -10.36 -32.24 23.18
N ASN A 249 -11.11 -33.29 23.60
CA ASN A 249 -11.40 -33.56 24.99
C ASN A 249 -10.58 -34.76 25.45
N TYR A 250 -9.64 -34.54 26.35
CA TYR A 250 -8.81 -35.59 26.96
C TYR A 250 -9.47 -36.19 28.24
N GLY A 251 -10.58 -35.62 28.69
CA GLY A 251 -11.29 -36.09 29.87
C GLY A 251 -10.75 -35.54 31.20
N PRO A 252 -11.20 -36.11 32.31
CA PRO A 252 -12.18 -37.19 32.41
C PRO A 252 -13.64 -36.77 32.23
N GLY A 253 -13.95 -35.45 32.24
CA GLY A 253 -15.33 -34.96 32.15
C GLY A 253 -15.91 -35.04 30.73
N LEU A 254 -17.22 -34.81 30.66
CA LEU A 254 -18.00 -34.80 29.44
C LEU A 254 -18.15 -33.39 28.91
N VAL A 255 -17.76 -33.11 27.66
CA VAL A 255 -18.14 -31.87 26.97
C VAL A 255 -19.58 -32.03 26.49
N THR A 256 -20.51 -31.34 27.16
CA THR A 256 -21.95 -31.48 26.92
C THR A 256 -22.39 -30.77 25.66
N SER A 257 -21.78 -29.61 25.36
CA SER A 257 -21.98 -28.92 24.10
C SER A 257 -20.69 -28.28 23.62
N LEU A 258 -20.52 -28.24 22.29
CA LEU A 258 -19.47 -27.48 21.60
C LEU A 258 -20.07 -26.92 20.33
N ASP A 259 -20.03 -25.61 20.19
CA ASP A 259 -20.47 -24.88 19.02
C ASP A 259 -19.26 -24.15 18.41
N ILE A 260 -18.97 -24.39 17.12
CA ILE A 260 -17.85 -23.83 16.39
C ILE A 260 -18.39 -23.06 15.16
N TYR A 261 -17.94 -21.85 14.97
CA TYR A 261 -18.30 -20.96 13.87
C TYR A 261 -17.06 -20.67 13.03
N LEU A 262 -17.11 -21.02 11.74
CA LEU A 262 -16.02 -20.74 10.79
C LEU A 262 -16.51 -19.75 9.73
N PRO A 263 -15.89 -18.56 9.61
CA PRO A 263 -16.23 -17.61 8.56
C PRO A 263 -15.85 -18.18 7.20
N LEU A 264 -16.62 -17.79 6.18
CA LEU A 264 -16.42 -18.22 4.81
C LEU A 264 -15.86 -17.06 4.00
N PRO A 265 -14.83 -17.31 3.17
CA PRO A 265 -14.31 -16.33 2.24
C PRO A 265 -15.37 -15.96 1.19
N ALA A 266 -15.26 -14.77 0.65
CA ALA A 266 -16.11 -14.26 -0.43
C ALA A 266 -15.28 -13.63 -1.54
N ASP A 267 -15.89 -13.39 -2.69
CA ASP A 267 -15.29 -12.60 -3.75
C ASP A 267 -15.04 -11.17 -3.28
N ARG A 268 -13.88 -10.64 -3.67
CA ARG A 268 -13.44 -9.25 -3.46
C ARG A 268 -12.71 -8.76 -4.71
N ASP A 269 -12.36 -7.49 -4.76
CA ASP A 269 -11.62 -6.93 -5.89
C ASP A 269 -10.30 -7.67 -6.16
N ASN A 270 -9.57 -8.03 -5.09
CA ASN A 270 -8.31 -8.75 -5.17
C ASN A 270 -8.40 -10.26 -4.86
N GLN A 271 -9.61 -10.81 -4.78
CA GLN A 271 -9.83 -12.23 -4.44
C GLN A 271 -11.04 -12.78 -5.19
N LYS A 272 -10.87 -13.88 -5.92
CA LYS A 272 -11.95 -14.59 -6.62
C LYS A 272 -11.97 -16.05 -6.21
N LEU A 273 -13.14 -16.54 -5.81
CA LEU A 273 -13.34 -17.95 -5.56
C LEU A 273 -13.49 -18.69 -6.89
N LEU A 274 -12.73 -19.76 -7.10
CA LEU A 274 -12.72 -20.56 -8.33
C LEU A 274 -13.70 -21.74 -8.26
N GLY A 275 -14.46 -21.83 -7.19
CA GLY A 275 -15.46 -22.87 -6.95
C GLY A 275 -16.19 -22.65 -5.63
N PRO A 276 -17.12 -23.53 -5.28
CA PRO A 276 -17.81 -23.48 -3.99
C PRO A 276 -16.86 -23.82 -2.85
N VAL A 277 -17.18 -23.37 -1.65
CA VAL A 277 -16.53 -23.82 -0.42
C VAL A 277 -16.93 -25.27 -0.16
N GLU A 278 -15.96 -26.16 0.00
CA GLU A 278 -16.16 -27.58 0.31
C GLU A 278 -15.94 -27.81 1.81
N PHE A 279 -16.90 -28.43 2.47
CA PHE A 279 -16.83 -28.69 3.91
C PHE A 279 -16.21 -30.05 4.20
N LEU A 280 -15.26 -30.11 5.14
CA LEU A 280 -14.66 -31.37 5.62
C LEU A 280 -15.68 -32.22 6.39
N GLN A 281 -16.62 -31.57 7.05
CA GLN A 281 -17.78 -32.13 7.71
C GLN A 281 -18.98 -31.25 7.38
N LYS A 282 -20.16 -31.86 7.26
CA LYS A 282 -21.38 -31.07 6.98
C LYS A 282 -21.68 -30.13 8.15
N PRO A 283 -21.80 -28.81 7.92
CA PRO A 283 -22.23 -27.90 8.98
C PRO A 283 -23.68 -28.19 9.42
N ALA A 284 -23.99 -27.84 10.65
CA ALA A 284 -25.35 -27.93 11.17
C ALA A 284 -26.26 -26.90 10.49
N GLU A 285 -25.74 -25.70 10.28
CA GLU A 285 -26.44 -24.63 9.61
C GLU A 285 -25.45 -23.59 9.02
N MET A 286 -25.97 -22.75 8.16
CA MET A 286 -25.28 -21.57 7.62
C MET A 286 -25.84 -20.31 8.26
N ILE A 287 -24.98 -19.43 8.75
CA ILE A 287 -25.34 -18.23 9.50
C ILE A 287 -24.80 -17.00 8.73
N THR A 288 -25.51 -15.90 8.84
CA THR A 288 -25.00 -14.58 8.46
C THR A 288 -25.12 -13.67 9.68
N ASP A 289 -24.02 -13.02 10.07
CA ASP A 289 -24.01 -12.10 11.20
C ASP A 289 -24.56 -10.70 10.85
N ALA A 290 -24.58 -9.81 11.84
CA ALA A 290 -25.03 -8.43 11.65
C ALA A 290 -24.13 -7.60 10.69
N TRP A 291 -22.90 -8.04 10.47
CA TRP A 291 -21.95 -7.40 9.58
C TRP A 291 -22.07 -7.89 8.13
N GLY A 292 -22.85 -8.97 7.89
CA GLY A 292 -23.01 -9.63 6.60
C GLY A 292 -22.01 -10.76 6.37
N GLN A 293 -21.20 -11.12 7.38
CA GLN A 293 -20.25 -12.23 7.29
C GLN A 293 -21.00 -13.56 7.30
N LYS A 294 -20.80 -14.38 6.26
CA LYS A 294 -21.31 -15.74 6.19
C LYS A 294 -20.40 -16.69 6.97
N MET A 295 -20.99 -17.61 7.70
CA MET A 295 -20.29 -18.59 8.54
C MET A 295 -20.94 -19.95 8.45
N ALA A 296 -20.12 -21.00 8.59
CA ALA A 296 -20.57 -22.36 8.82
C ALA A 296 -20.59 -22.63 10.33
N HIS A 297 -21.71 -23.08 10.85
CA HIS A 297 -21.88 -23.51 12.24
C HIS A 297 -21.80 -25.03 12.36
N PHE A 298 -20.92 -25.49 13.22
CA PHE A 298 -20.76 -26.91 13.58
C PHE A 298 -21.12 -27.08 15.03
N ASN A 299 -22.00 -28.06 15.30
CA ASN A 299 -22.56 -28.30 16.60
C ASN A 299 -22.29 -29.75 17.04
N TYR A 300 -21.68 -29.91 18.18
CA TYR A 300 -21.38 -31.21 18.77
C TYR A 300 -21.99 -31.32 20.17
N ARG A 301 -22.47 -32.52 20.50
CA ARG A 301 -23.08 -32.79 21.78
C ARG A 301 -22.50 -34.07 22.39
N ASN A 302 -22.35 -34.09 23.72
CA ASN A 302 -21.93 -35.24 24.49
C ASN A 302 -20.61 -35.87 24.04
N LEU A 303 -19.56 -35.03 23.84
CA LEU A 303 -18.22 -35.48 23.47
C LEU A 303 -17.53 -36.14 24.67
N LYS A 304 -17.67 -37.47 24.79
CA LYS A 304 -16.98 -38.28 25.80
C LYS A 304 -15.49 -38.38 25.48
N ALA A 305 -14.65 -38.32 26.50
CA ALA A 305 -13.22 -38.49 26.34
C ALA A 305 -12.82 -39.97 26.06
N PRO A 306 -11.78 -40.21 25.22
CA PRO A 306 -11.11 -39.25 24.37
C PRO A 306 -11.95 -38.89 23.13
N ALA A 307 -12.05 -37.60 22.80
CA ALA A 307 -12.78 -37.16 21.63
C ALA A 307 -11.95 -36.10 20.85
N VAL A 308 -12.02 -36.16 19.53
CA VAL A 308 -11.45 -35.18 18.63
C VAL A 308 -12.48 -34.83 17.58
N VAL A 309 -12.69 -33.54 17.35
CA VAL A 309 -13.49 -33.02 16.23
C VAL A 309 -12.66 -32.00 15.45
N GLN A 310 -12.78 -32.03 14.13
CA GLN A 310 -12.01 -31.22 13.21
C GLN A 310 -12.91 -30.63 12.11
N PRO A 311 -13.88 -29.75 12.45
CA PRO A 311 -14.62 -29.05 11.44
C PRO A 311 -13.68 -28.15 10.63
N GLY A 312 -14.00 -28.00 9.36
CA GLY A 312 -13.19 -27.19 8.45
C GLY A 312 -13.83 -27.07 7.08
N TRP A 313 -13.19 -26.29 6.25
CA TRP A 313 -13.56 -26.15 4.86
C TRP A 313 -12.31 -25.96 3.98
N SER A 314 -12.45 -26.24 2.68
CA SER A 314 -11.47 -25.89 1.67
C SER A 314 -12.12 -25.07 0.55
N VAL A 315 -11.30 -24.25 -0.13
CA VAL A 315 -11.72 -23.44 -1.27
C VAL A 315 -10.55 -23.21 -2.22
N LYS A 316 -10.85 -23.26 -3.51
CA LYS A 316 -9.91 -22.79 -4.56
C LYS A 316 -10.14 -21.31 -4.81
N ALA A 317 -9.08 -20.55 -4.82
CA ALA A 317 -9.13 -19.11 -5.00
C ALA A 317 -8.02 -18.61 -5.91
N ARG A 318 -8.31 -17.50 -6.59
CA ARG A 318 -7.34 -16.65 -7.27
C ARG A 318 -7.24 -15.37 -6.48
N ILE A 319 -6.02 -14.99 -6.11
CA ILE A 319 -5.74 -13.78 -5.36
C ILE A 319 -4.73 -12.90 -6.11
N TYR A 320 -4.79 -11.62 -5.84
CA TYR A 320 -3.91 -10.61 -6.40
C TYR A 320 -3.29 -9.78 -5.27
N ALA A 321 -2.07 -9.31 -5.49
CA ALA A 321 -1.63 -8.12 -4.79
C ALA A 321 -2.44 -6.92 -5.28
N VAL A 322 -2.82 -6.03 -4.37
CA VAL A 322 -3.56 -4.82 -4.69
C VAL A 322 -2.83 -3.59 -4.15
N GLU A 323 -2.79 -2.56 -4.96
CA GLU A 323 -2.25 -1.25 -4.61
C GLU A 323 -3.29 -0.18 -4.93
N TYR A 324 -3.59 0.69 -3.95
CA TYR A 324 -4.44 1.87 -4.12
C TYR A 324 -3.55 3.11 -4.07
N PHE A 325 -3.50 3.86 -5.15
CA PHE A 325 -2.82 5.15 -5.16
C PHE A 325 -3.76 6.24 -4.66
N ILE A 326 -3.50 6.74 -3.46
CA ILE A 326 -4.34 7.73 -2.80
C ILE A 326 -3.66 9.09 -2.89
N TYR A 327 -4.29 10.03 -3.57
CA TYR A 327 -3.92 11.44 -3.52
C TYR A 327 -4.80 12.11 -2.46
N PRO A 328 -4.24 12.56 -1.31
CA PRO A 328 -5.04 12.95 -0.14
C PRO A 328 -6.09 14.03 -0.40
N ASP A 329 -5.80 14.99 -1.28
CA ASP A 329 -6.73 16.09 -1.60
C ASP A 329 -7.94 15.66 -2.43
N ARG A 330 -7.92 14.46 -2.97
CA ARG A 330 -9.03 13.88 -3.71
C ARG A 330 -9.93 13.01 -2.83
N VAL A 331 -9.57 12.88 -1.55
CA VAL A 331 -10.42 12.22 -0.55
C VAL A 331 -11.45 13.23 -0.06
N GLY A 332 -12.72 12.85 -0.11
CA GLY A 332 -13.84 13.65 0.35
C GLY A 332 -13.89 13.81 1.87
N GLY A 333 -14.68 14.76 2.35
CA GLY A 333 -14.85 15.04 3.78
C GLY A 333 -15.70 13.99 4.53
N LEU A 334 -15.72 14.08 5.85
CA LEU A 334 -16.55 13.22 6.72
C LEU A 334 -18.06 13.32 6.42
N ASP A 335 -18.51 14.44 5.88
CA ASP A 335 -19.89 14.70 5.47
C ASP A 335 -20.28 13.90 4.20
N GLN A 336 -19.30 13.50 3.39
CA GLN A 336 -19.52 12.70 2.17
C GLN A 336 -19.55 11.19 2.44
N ILE A 337 -19.33 10.76 3.68
CA ILE A 337 -19.44 9.34 4.06
C ILE A 337 -20.94 8.99 4.12
N PRO A 338 -21.38 7.91 3.42
CA PRO A 338 -22.79 7.48 3.43
C PRO A 338 -23.31 7.19 4.83
N GLU A 339 -24.55 7.57 5.10
CA GLU A 339 -25.15 7.46 6.44
C GLU A 339 -25.34 6.00 6.90
N ASP A 340 -25.58 5.08 5.99
CA ASP A 340 -25.64 3.64 6.28
C ASP A 340 -24.27 3.09 6.73
N ILE A 341 -23.17 3.58 6.13
CA ILE A 341 -21.79 3.25 6.55
C ILE A 341 -21.51 3.84 7.94
N LYS A 342 -21.85 5.10 8.19
CA LYS A 342 -21.70 5.73 9.51
C LYS A 342 -22.49 4.96 10.56
N LYS A 343 -23.77 4.69 10.31
CA LYS A 343 -24.65 3.96 11.24
C LYS A 343 -24.12 2.56 11.54
N LYS A 344 -23.57 1.88 10.55
CA LYS A 344 -23.07 0.51 10.70
C LYS A 344 -21.71 0.46 11.41
N TYR A 345 -20.77 1.37 11.11
CA TYR A 345 -19.37 1.24 11.51
C TYR A 345 -18.86 2.29 12.51
N LEU A 346 -19.69 3.26 12.95
CA LEU A 346 -19.34 4.17 14.04
C LEU A 346 -19.91 3.71 15.40
N VAL A 347 -20.03 2.41 15.57
CA VAL A 347 -20.54 1.79 16.79
C VAL A 347 -19.40 1.40 17.72
N ASP A 348 -19.69 1.43 19.03
CA ASP A 348 -18.75 1.00 20.07
C ASP A 348 -18.67 -0.53 20.16
N GLY A 349 -17.75 -1.04 20.97
CA GLY A 349 -17.57 -2.45 21.27
C GLY A 349 -16.52 -2.65 22.36
N ASP A 350 -16.56 -3.80 23.03
CA ASP A 350 -15.72 -4.12 24.21
C ASP A 350 -14.21 -3.91 24.00
N LYS A 351 -13.74 -4.02 22.75
CA LYS A 351 -12.33 -3.80 22.42
C LYS A 351 -12.00 -2.37 22.03
N TYR A 352 -13.01 -1.57 21.65
CA TYR A 352 -12.82 -0.19 21.18
C TYR A 352 -12.96 0.84 22.29
N CYS A 353 -13.96 0.71 23.15
CA CYS A 353 -14.22 1.59 24.28
C CYS A 353 -14.33 3.06 23.85
N LEU A 354 -15.16 3.36 22.83
CA LEU A 354 -15.26 4.69 22.23
C LEU A 354 -15.66 5.77 23.23
N ASN A 355 -16.41 5.41 24.29
CA ASN A 355 -16.86 6.33 25.34
C ASN A 355 -15.81 6.55 26.45
N ASP A 356 -14.66 5.85 26.41
CA ASP A 356 -13.56 6.10 27.36
C ASP A 356 -12.98 7.50 27.14
N PRO A 357 -12.94 8.37 28.18
CA PRO A 357 -12.38 9.71 28.06
C PRO A 357 -10.95 9.76 27.55
N PHE A 358 -10.15 8.72 27.82
CA PHE A 358 -8.79 8.61 27.32
C PHE A 358 -8.78 8.40 25.80
N ILE A 359 -9.61 7.52 25.24
CA ILE A 359 -9.74 7.32 23.79
C ILE A 359 -10.18 8.60 23.11
N GLN A 360 -11.22 9.27 23.64
CA GLN A 360 -11.74 10.53 23.12
C GLN A 360 -10.69 11.67 23.17
N GLY A 361 -9.97 11.78 24.28
CA GLY A 361 -8.92 12.79 24.47
C GLY A 361 -7.71 12.55 23.56
N LEU A 362 -7.25 11.30 23.48
CA LEU A 362 -6.11 10.92 22.65
C LEU A 362 -6.42 11.11 21.16
N ALA A 363 -7.57 10.64 20.69
CA ALA A 363 -7.98 10.78 19.28
C ALA A 363 -7.99 12.26 18.86
N ARG A 364 -8.60 13.14 19.67
CA ARG A 364 -8.59 14.59 19.41
C ARG A 364 -7.19 15.20 19.46
N LYS A 365 -6.34 14.77 20.39
CA LYS A 365 -4.96 15.23 20.47
C LYS A 365 -4.16 14.89 19.22
N ILE A 366 -4.32 13.67 18.68
CA ILE A 366 -3.61 13.21 17.47
C ILE A 366 -4.11 13.94 16.23
N ALA A 367 -5.43 14.00 16.02
CA ALA A 367 -5.99 14.57 14.81
C ALA A 367 -5.92 16.11 14.80
N GLY A 368 -5.99 16.76 15.97
CA GLY A 368 -6.10 18.22 16.06
C GLY A 368 -7.42 18.70 15.43
N ASN A 369 -7.33 19.67 14.53
CA ASN A 369 -8.48 20.24 13.82
C ASN A 369 -8.74 19.60 12.46
N GLU A 370 -8.10 18.46 12.16
CA GLU A 370 -8.22 17.78 10.88
C GLU A 370 -9.66 17.34 10.58
N LYS A 371 -10.11 17.47 9.33
CA LYS A 371 -11.45 17.08 8.85
C LYS A 371 -11.43 16.09 7.71
N ASN A 372 -10.30 15.96 7.01
CA ASN A 372 -10.16 14.97 5.95
C ASN A 372 -9.94 13.59 6.58
N PRO A 373 -10.79 12.58 6.28
CA PRO A 373 -10.69 11.24 6.89
C PRO A 373 -9.38 10.52 6.60
N TYR A 374 -8.74 10.78 5.45
CA TYR A 374 -7.41 10.25 5.16
C TYR A 374 -6.37 10.78 6.16
N TRP A 375 -6.31 12.10 6.34
CA TRP A 375 -5.34 12.70 7.24
C TRP A 375 -5.59 12.36 8.71
N ILE A 376 -6.86 12.21 9.11
CA ILE A 376 -7.21 11.71 10.45
C ILE A 376 -6.66 10.30 10.64
N ALA A 377 -6.97 9.38 9.71
CA ALA A 377 -6.51 8.00 9.77
C ALA A 377 -4.98 7.90 9.67
N ARG A 378 -4.35 8.72 8.82
CA ARG A 378 -2.89 8.77 8.64
C ARG A 378 -2.17 9.20 9.91
N LYS A 379 -2.62 10.26 10.57
CA LYS A 379 -2.03 10.72 11.83
C LYS A 379 -2.17 9.68 12.94
N ILE A 380 -3.31 8.99 13.01
CA ILE A 380 -3.52 7.89 13.96
C ILE A 380 -2.58 6.71 13.63
N TYR A 381 -2.45 6.37 12.37
CA TYR A 381 -1.56 5.31 11.89
C TYR A 381 -0.10 5.57 12.26
N GLU A 382 0.44 6.76 11.99
CA GLU A 382 1.80 7.15 12.38
C GLU A 382 1.97 7.14 13.91
N TYR A 383 0.98 7.69 14.64
CA TYR A 383 1.02 7.64 16.10
C TYR A 383 1.11 6.20 16.63
N LEU A 384 0.35 5.26 16.06
CA LEU A 384 0.39 3.86 16.50
C LEU A 384 1.73 3.20 16.23
N ILE A 385 2.34 3.45 15.07
CA ILE A 385 3.66 2.94 14.71
C ILE A 385 4.73 3.49 15.67
N ASP A 386 4.70 4.78 15.97
CA ASP A 386 5.69 5.41 16.83
C ASP A 386 5.49 5.08 18.33
N HIS A 387 4.27 4.66 18.72
CA HIS A 387 3.90 4.45 20.12
C HIS A 387 3.86 2.97 20.55
N LEU A 388 3.53 2.05 19.64
CA LEU A 388 3.36 0.64 19.94
C LEU A 388 4.57 -0.17 19.47
N SER A 389 4.96 -1.15 20.25
CA SER A 389 5.93 -2.18 19.84
C SER A 389 5.23 -3.51 19.64
N TYR A 390 5.57 -4.22 18.56
CA TYR A 390 4.92 -5.49 18.24
C TYR A 390 5.22 -6.60 19.26
N ASN A 391 4.17 -7.28 19.72
CA ASN A 391 4.25 -8.47 20.57
C ASN A 391 3.17 -9.49 20.14
N LEU A 392 3.60 -10.63 19.60
CA LEU A 392 2.70 -11.67 19.09
C LEU A 392 1.77 -12.23 20.20
N LYS A 393 2.27 -12.38 21.42
CA LYS A 393 1.54 -12.99 22.54
C LYS A 393 1.44 -12.00 23.71
N PRO A 394 0.53 -11.01 23.62
CA PRO A 394 0.34 -10.06 24.70
C PRO A 394 -0.20 -10.73 25.97
N VAL A 395 0.22 -10.22 27.11
CA VAL A 395 -0.24 -10.71 28.42
C VAL A 395 -1.76 -10.47 28.56
N GLY A 396 -2.50 -11.51 28.97
CA GLY A 396 -3.96 -11.44 29.10
C GLY A 396 -4.73 -11.59 27.80
N GLY A 397 -4.07 -11.98 26.70
CA GLY A 397 -4.68 -12.10 25.38
C GLY A 397 -4.95 -10.74 24.73
N TRP A 398 -5.97 -10.64 23.89
CA TRP A 398 -6.33 -9.41 23.21
C TRP A 398 -7.03 -8.42 24.15
N ASN A 399 -6.34 -7.34 24.49
CA ASN A 399 -6.82 -6.30 25.40
C ASN A 399 -7.59 -5.20 24.67
N PRO A 400 -8.50 -4.47 25.38
CA PRO A 400 -9.14 -3.29 24.83
C PRO A 400 -8.14 -2.16 24.49
N ALA A 401 -8.50 -1.33 23.52
CA ALA A 401 -7.67 -0.22 23.02
C ALA A 401 -7.11 0.70 24.13
N PRO A 402 -7.88 1.13 25.16
CA PRO A 402 -7.33 1.96 26.24
C PRO A 402 -6.17 1.29 27.00
N THR A 403 -6.25 -0.03 27.22
CA THR A 403 -5.21 -0.80 27.89
C THR A 403 -3.97 -0.92 27.02
N VAL A 404 -4.16 -1.24 25.74
CA VAL A 404 -3.08 -1.38 24.73
C VAL A 404 -2.30 -0.07 24.60
N LEU A 405 -3.01 1.03 24.40
CA LEU A 405 -2.41 2.36 24.18
C LEU A 405 -1.66 2.88 25.42
N ARG A 406 -2.10 2.51 26.64
CA ARG A 406 -1.33 2.83 27.85
C ARG A 406 -0.12 1.94 28.06
N ARG A 407 -0.19 0.68 27.61
CA ARG A 407 0.90 -0.29 27.76
C ARG A 407 2.02 -0.08 26.76
N GLY A 408 1.72 0.39 25.53
CA GLY A 408 2.70 0.62 24.48
C GLY A 408 3.19 -0.64 23.74
N THR A 409 2.51 -1.78 23.89
CA THR A 409 2.83 -3.01 23.15
C THR A 409 1.56 -3.64 22.59
N ALA A 410 1.61 -4.25 21.40
CA ALA A 410 0.43 -4.77 20.72
C ALA A 410 0.74 -5.96 19.81
N SER A 411 -0.22 -6.91 19.71
CA SER A 411 -0.30 -7.86 18.61
C SER A 411 -0.98 -7.20 17.38
N CYS A 412 -0.97 -7.86 16.21
CA CYS A 412 -1.69 -7.37 15.03
C CYS A 412 -3.17 -7.06 15.33
N SER A 413 -3.81 -7.90 16.17
CA SER A 413 -5.19 -7.68 16.63
C SER A 413 -5.34 -6.42 17.46
N GLU A 414 -4.41 -6.14 18.34
CA GLU A 414 -4.45 -4.98 19.22
C GLU A 414 -4.09 -3.67 18.50
N TYR A 415 -3.17 -3.70 17.51
CA TYR A 415 -2.98 -2.59 16.55
C TYR A 415 -4.30 -2.27 15.85
N THR A 416 -4.98 -3.32 15.36
CA THR A 416 -6.28 -3.20 14.69
C THR A 416 -7.33 -2.55 15.58
N TYR A 417 -7.50 -3.01 16.83
CA TYR A 417 -8.48 -2.43 17.74
C TYR A 417 -8.18 -0.98 18.10
N SER A 418 -6.90 -0.66 18.30
CA SER A 418 -6.48 0.70 18.63
C SER A 418 -6.76 1.69 17.48
N LEU A 419 -6.49 1.28 16.23
CA LEU A 419 -6.75 2.11 15.06
C LEU A 419 -8.27 2.31 14.86
N ILE A 420 -9.08 1.24 14.96
CA ILE A 420 -10.55 1.35 14.87
C ILE A 420 -11.09 2.28 15.95
N ALA A 421 -10.64 2.12 17.19
CA ALA A 421 -11.12 2.93 18.31
C ALA A 421 -10.87 4.42 18.08
N LEU A 422 -9.66 4.79 17.71
CA LEU A 422 -9.28 6.19 17.50
C LEU A 422 -9.96 6.80 16.26
N CYS A 423 -10.07 6.04 15.15
CA CYS A 423 -10.77 6.48 13.95
C CYS A 423 -12.25 6.69 14.19
N ARG A 424 -12.95 5.70 14.79
CA ARG A 424 -14.39 5.80 15.07
C ARG A 424 -14.72 6.92 16.06
N ALA A 425 -13.87 7.18 17.05
CA ALA A 425 -14.02 8.27 17.99
C ALA A 425 -14.02 9.66 17.32
N LEU A 426 -13.49 9.76 16.10
CA LEU A 426 -13.43 10.98 15.28
C LEU A 426 -14.41 10.95 14.09
N GLY A 427 -15.32 9.98 14.04
CA GLY A 427 -16.30 9.87 12.96
C GLY A 427 -15.78 9.27 11.66
N VAL A 428 -14.62 8.62 11.67
CA VAL A 428 -14.06 7.88 10.52
C VAL A 428 -14.44 6.41 10.64
N PRO A 429 -15.32 5.87 9.76
CA PRO A 429 -15.69 4.47 9.80
C PRO A 429 -14.49 3.56 9.53
N ALA A 430 -14.34 2.56 10.37
CA ALA A 430 -13.27 1.58 10.30
C ALA A 430 -13.80 0.18 10.62
N ARG A 431 -13.29 -0.83 9.92
CA ARG A 431 -13.57 -2.25 10.15
C ARG A 431 -12.27 -3.05 10.13
N TYR A 432 -12.30 -4.32 10.50
CA TYR A 432 -11.18 -5.21 10.30
C TYR A 432 -11.47 -6.30 9.26
N VAL A 433 -10.42 -6.78 8.64
CA VAL A 433 -10.40 -8.00 7.86
C VAL A 433 -9.47 -9.01 8.51
N GLY A 434 -9.91 -10.26 8.55
CA GLY A 434 -9.12 -11.39 9.04
C GLY A 434 -8.73 -12.29 7.89
N THR A 435 -7.54 -12.89 7.98
CA THR A 435 -6.95 -13.63 6.87
C THR A 435 -6.26 -14.89 7.32
N VAL A 436 -6.12 -15.81 6.38
CA VAL A 436 -5.10 -16.87 6.40
C VAL A 436 -3.95 -16.43 5.51
N SER A 437 -2.72 -16.58 5.99
CA SER A 437 -1.53 -16.06 5.35
C SER A 437 -0.64 -17.15 4.77
N LEU A 438 -0.09 -16.95 3.58
CA LEU A 438 1.01 -17.75 3.08
C LEU A 438 2.27 -17.41 3.89
N ARG A 439 2.80 -18.37 4.66
CA ARG A 439 3.95 -18.20 5.55
C ARG A 439 5.27 -18.65 4.93
N GLY A 440 5.21 -19.52 3.92
CA GLY A 440 6.35 -19.99 3.16
C GLY A 440 6.30 -19.56 1.69
N ASP A 441 7.07 -20.21 0.85
CA ASP A 441 7.17 -19.84 -0.57
C ASP A 441 5.92 -20.23 -1.37
N GLU A 442 5.52 -21.51 -1.34
CA GLU A 442 4.41 -21.99 -2.17
C GLU A 442 3.36 -22.78 -1.38
N ALA A 443 3.79 -23.67 -0.48
CA ALA A 443 2.91 -24.44 0.37
C ALA A 443 3.27 -24.17 1.83
N SER A 444 2.29 -23.87 2.67
CA SER A 444 2.56 -23.52 4.06
C SER A 444 1.39 -23.82 4.98
N LEU A 445 1.72 -23.92 6.25
CA LEU A 445 0.77 -23.92 7.36
C LEU A 445 0.78 -22.54 8.02
N ASP A 446 -0.41 -21.98 8.25
CA ASP A 446 -0.60 -20.75 9.02
C ASP A 446 -1.45 -21.04 10.25
N ASP A 447 -0.85 -20.99 11.43
CA ASP A 447 -1.48 -21.13 12.75
C ASP A 447 -1.48 -19.82 13.55
N VAL A 448 -0.95 -18.76 12.97
CA VAL A 448 -0.85 -17.42 13.58
C VAL A 448 -1.91 -16.48 13.04
N PHE A 449 -2.21 -16.60 11.74
CA PHE A 449 -3.12 -15.73 11.01
C PHE A 449 -2.66 -14.26 10.98
N HIS A 450 -3.43 -13.40 10.29
CA HIS A 450 -3.19 -11.95 10.30
C HIS A 450 -4.51 -11.19 10.17
N ARG A 451 -4.52 -9.95 10.69
CA ARG A 451 -5.60 -9.00 10.47
C ARG A 451 -5.06 -7.59 10.35
N TRP A 452 -5.82 -6.77 9.63
CA TRP A 452 -5.60 -5.33 9.51
C TRP A 452 -6.92 -4.57 9.47
N ASN A 453 -6.83 -3.26 9.28
CA ASN A 453 -7.98 -2.38 9.17
C ASN A 453 -8.32 -2.06 7.73
N GLU A 454 -9.58 -1.79 7.48
CA GLU A 454 -10.04 -1.02 6.35
C GLU A 454 -10.73 0.25 6.85
N ILE A 455 -10.34 1.37 6.27
CA ILE A 455 -10.86 2.71 6.57
C ILE A 455 -11.71 3.17 5.39
N TYR A 456 -12.89 3.71 5.67
CA TYR A 456 -13.75 4.24 4.61
C TYR A 456 -13.30 5.64 4.21
N LEU A 457 -12.86 5.79 2.97
CA LEU A 457 -12.39 7.05 2.39
C LEU A 457 -13.25 7.42 1.17
N PRO A 458 -14.15 8.42 1.24
CA PRO A 458 -14.92 8.83 0.09
C PRO A 458 -14.01 9.51 -0.97
N PRO A 459 -14.22 9.29 -2.30
CA PRO A 459 -15.25 8.41 -2.87
C PRO A 459 -14.77 6.95 -3.05
N TYR A 460 -13.57 6.60 -2.59
CA TYR A 460 -12.87 5.34 -2.90
C TYR A 460 -13.40 4.11 -2.16
N GLY A 461 -14.18 4.31 -1.08
CA GLY A 461 -14.69 3.20 -0.27
C GLY A 461 -13.68 2.68 0.78
N TRP A 462 -13.59 1.37 0.92
CA TRP A 462 -12.76 0.72 1.94
C TRP A 462 -11.32 0.56 1.51
N ILE A 463 -10.41 1.24 2.17
CA ILE A 463 -8.97 1.22 1.89
C ILE A 463 -8.23 0.50 3.03
N PRO A 464 -7.31 -0.45 2.73
CA PRO A 464 -6.53 -1.15 3.74
C PRO A 464 -5.54 -0.22 4.46
N PHE A 465 -5.49 -0.36 5.79
CA PHE A 465 -4.53 0.29 6.70
C PHE A 465 -3.99 -0.75 7.67
N ASP A 466 -2.75 -1.16 7.51
CA ASP A 466 -2.08 -2.16 8.34
C ASP A 466 -0.92 -1.52 9.11
N ALA A 467 -1.21 -0.96 10.29
CA ALA A 467 -0.21 -0.30 11.13
C ALA A 467 0.85 -1.27 11.66
N ASN A 468 0.52 -2.57 11.82
CA ASN A 468 1.51 -3.57 12.19
C ASN A 468 2.51 -3.86 11.05
N LYS A 469 2.04 -3.92 9.80
CA LYS A 469 2.92 -4.04 8.62
C LYS A 469 3.76 -2.79 8.42
N GLY A 470 3.17 -1.63 8.70
CA GLY A 470 3.83 -0.33 8.56
C GLY A 470 4.79 0.03 9.71
N ASP A 471 4.87 -0.79 10.76
CA ASP A 471 5.78 -0.60 11.89
C ASP A 471 7.23 -0.95 11.48
N VAL A 472 7.79 -0.06 10.66
CA VAL A 472 9.15 -0.12 10.10
C VAL A 472 9.78 1.26 10.10
N GLU A 473 11.11 1.31 9.99
CA GLU A 473 11.86 2.56 10.12
C GLU A 473 11.73 3.49 8.89
N THR A 474 11.71 2.91 7.68
CA THR A 474 11.75 3.71 6.45
C THR A 474 10.39 4.35 6.12
N PRO A 475 10.35 5.65 5.73
CA PRO A 475 9.08 6.31 5.37
C PRO A 475 8.31 5.61 4.23
N GLY A 476 9.02 5.09 3.23
CA GLY A 476 8.40 4.32 2.14
C GLY A 476 7.83 2.99 2.62
N GLY A 477 8.53 2.29 3.52
CA GLY A 477 8.02 1.06 4.15
C GLY A 477 6.75 1.31 4.95
N ARG A 478 6.68 2.40 5.71
CA ARG A 478 5.47 2.84 6.41
C ARG A 478 4.32 3.08 5.43
N ALA A 479 4.57 3.77 4.32
CA ALA A 479 3.56 4.02 3.30
C ALA A 479 2.97 2.74 2.71
N LEU A 480 3.76 1.67 2.59
CA LEU A 480 3.29 0.36 2.09
C LEU A 480 2.35 -0.38 3.05
N GLY A 481 2.16 0.09 4.27
CA GLY A 481 1.09 -0.36 5.16
C GLY A 481 -0.28 0.25 4.86
N ILE A 482 -0.36 1.26 3.97
CA ILE A 482 -1.59 1.92 3.55
C ILE A 482 -1.85 1.65 2.08
N GLY A 483 -3.05 1.19 1.74
CA GLY A 483 -3.46 0.96 0.36
C GLY A 483 -2.77 -0.24 -0.32
N ASN A 484 -1.99 -1.06 0.40
CA ASN A 484 -1.23 -2.15 -0.23
C ASN A 484 -1.46 -3.49 0.48
N VAL A 485 -1.92 -4.49 -0.26
CA VAL A 485 -2.07 -5.87 0.22
C VAL A 485 -1.33 -6.81 -0.74
N ALA A 486 -0.42 -7.62 -0.22
CA ALA A 486 0.34 -8.57 -1.02
C ALA A 486 -0.52 -9.81 -1.39
N ALA A 487 -0.21 -10.47 -2.51
CA ALA A 487 -0.83 -11.73 -2.94
C ALA A 487 -0.35 -12.92 -2.08
N ARG A 488 -0.52 -12.79 -0.77
CA ARG A 488 -0.20 -13.82 0.23
C ARG A 488 -1.29 -14.00 1.28
N TYR A 489 -2.45 -13.39 1.08
CA TYR A 489 -3.55 -13.41 2.02
C TYR A 489 -4.83 -13.87 1.34
N VAL A 490 -5.52 -14.85 1.95
CA VAL A 490 -6.93 -15.11 1.65
C VAL A 490 -7.75 -14.47 2.76
N ILE A 491 -8.55 -13.50 2.40
CA ILE A 491 -9.47 -12.81 3.33
C ILE A 491 -10.65 -13.73 3.59
N THR A 492 -10.82 -14.08 4.84
CA THR A 492 -11.87 -14.99 5.31
C THR A 492 -12.97 -14.25 6.05
N THR A 493 -12.65 -13.08 6.62
CA THR A 493 -13.56 -12.33 7.49
C THR A 493 -13.50 -10.85 7.18
N GLU A 494 -14.68 -10.22 7.10
CA GLU A 494 -14.89 -8.79 7.17
C GLU A 494 -15.85 -8.48 8.31
N ASN A 495 -15.42 -7.73 9.32
CA ASN A 495 -16.24 -7.57 10.51
C ASN A 495 -15.99 -6.24 11.21
N GLY A 496 -17.01 -5.74 11.90
CA GLY A 496 -16.93 -4.57 12.75
C GLY A 496 -16.65 -4.87 14.22
N GLY A 497 -16.66 -6.15 14.60
CA GLY A 497 -16.44 -6.64 15.96
C GLY A 497 -17.69 -6.71 16.83
N GLY A 498 -17.66 -7.51 17.87
CA GLY A 498 -18.70 -7.59 18.90
C GLY A 498 -19.93 -8.42 18.53
N ASP A 499 -19.90 -9.22 17.46
CA ASP A 499 -20.99 -10.15 17.16
C ASP A 499 -20.97 -11.36 18.11
N LYS A 500 -22.10 -12.05 18.20
CA LYS A 500 -22.25 -13.18 19.16
C LYS A 500 -21.55 -14.46 18.72
N TYR A 501 -21.05 -14.56 17.49
CA TYR A 501 -20.47 -15.78 16.93
C TYR A 501 -18.95 -15.74 16.90
N LEU A 502 -18.37 -14.70 16.30
CA LEU A 502 -16.93 -14.49 16.24
C LEU A 502 -16.45 -13.58 17.38
N TRP A 503 -17.36 -12.80 17.98
CA TRP A 503 -17.07 -11.75 18.95
C TRP A 503 -16.07 -10.74 18.38
N PHE A 504 -14.80 -10.81 18.76
CA PHE A 504 -13.69 -10.08 18.14
C PHE A 504 -12.68 -11.02 17.47
N GLY A 505 -13.04 -12.30 17.29
CA GLY A 505 -12.28 -13.26 16.48
C GLY A 505 -12.39 -12.99 14.99
N TYR A 506 -11.63 -13.74 14.18
CA TYR A 506 -11.67 -13.55 12.72
C TYR A 506 -11.60 -14.83 11.89
N ASN A 507 -10.89 -15.87 12.27
CA ASN A 507 -10.88 -17.13 11.52
C ASN A 507 -11.72 -18.24 12.16
N TYR A 508 -12.13 -18.04 13.39
CA TYR A 508 -13.05 -18.92 14.10
C TYR A 508 -13.65 -18.22 15.31
N GLY A 509 -14.81 -18.73 15.75
CA GLY A 509 -15.38 -18.52 17.07
C GLY A 509 -15.85 -19.85 17.63
N PHE A 510 -15.83 -20.03 18.94
CA PHE A 510 -16.36 -21.23 19.55
C PHE A 510 -16.80 -21.00 20.99
N THR A 511 -17.76 -21.83 21.43
CA THR A 511 -18.22 -21.89 22.81
C THR A 511 -18.42 -23.36 23.21
N TRP A 512 -18.19 -23.69 24.47
CA TRP A 512 -18.42 -25.06 24.97
C TRP A 512 -18.84 -25.08 26.43
N THR A 513 -19.54 -26.14 26.80
CA THR A 513 -19.96 -26.44 28.18
C THR A 513 -19.58 -27.87 28.55
N ALA A 514 -19.43 -28.15 29.83
CA ALA A 514 -19.00 -29.48 30.27
C ALA A 514 -19.63 -29.87 31.60
N GLU A 515 -19.75 -31.17 31.82
CA GLU A 515 -20.01 -31.80 33.11
C GLU A 515 -18.73 -32.45 33.64
N GLY A 516 -18.37 -32.10 34.87
CA GLY A 516 -17.12 -32.51 35.50
C GLY A 516 -15.91 -31.76 34.96
N LYS A 517 -14.70 -32.12 35.44
CA LYS A 517 -13.45 -31.50 35.03
C LYS A 517 -12.99 -32.03 33.66
N CYS A 518 -12.98 -31.20 32.65
CA CYS A 518 -12.43 -31.52 31.34
C CYS A 518 -11.04 -30.91 31.15
N ARG A 519 -10.12 -31.69 30.59
CA ARG A 519 -8.88 -31.20 30.00
C ARG A 519 -9.08 -31.12 28.49
N VAL A 520 -9.04 -29.92 27.92
CA VAL A 520 -9.25 -29.68 26.50
C VAL A 520 -8.04 -29.03 25.88
N SER A 521 -7.82 -29.25 24.59
CA SER A 521 -6.98 -28.41 23.74
C SER A 521 -7.76 -27.94 22.51
N GLU A 522 -7.35 -26.82 21.99
CA GLU A 522 -7.89 -26.25 20.76
C GLU A 522 -6.77 -25.77 19.87
N GLU A 523 -6.88 -26.03 18.58
CA GLU A 523 -5.96 -25.58 17.56
C GLU A 523 -6.74 -25.08 16.36
N SER A 524 -6.15 -24.17 15.59
CA SER A 524 -6.69 -23.72 14.32
C SER A 524 -5.56 -23.42 13.38
N TYR A 525 -5.72 -23.81 12.13
CA TYR A 525 -4.69 -23.60 11.13
C TYR A 525 -5.29 -23.51 9.72
N GLY A 526 -4.56 -22.83 8.83
CA GLY A 526 -4.80 -22.80 7.40
C GLY A 526 -3.68 -23.50 6.65
N GLU A 527 -4.03 -24.37 5.69
CA GLU A 527 -3.08 -25.04 4.81
C GLU A 527 -3.21 -24.47 3.41
N TRP A 528 -2.09 -23.98 2.87
CA TRP A 528 -2.00 -23.44 1.52
C TRP A 528 -1.39 -24.45 0.57
N GLN A 529 -1.98 -24.60 -0.63
CA GLN A 529 -1.40 -25.35 -1.72
C GLN A 529 -1.57 -24.57 -3.03
N PRO A 530 -0.49 -24.31 -3.79
CA PRO A 530 -0.60 -23.65 -5.10
C PRO A 530 -1.32 -24.57 -6.08
N LEU A 531 -2.17 -23.97 -6.94
CA LEU A 531 -2.75 -24.65 -8.10
C LEU A 531 -1.84 -24.41 -9.29
N GLY A 532 -1.26 -25.47 -9.85
CA GLY A 532 -0.35 -25.41 -10.99
C GLY A 532 0.99 -26.12 -10.77
N PRO A 533 1.84 -26.19 -11.79
CA PRO A 533 3.14 -26.84 -11.66
C PRO A 533 4.01 -26.05 -10.68
N LYS A 534 4.60 -26.75 -9.70
CA LYS A 534 5.57 -26.16 -8.77
C LYS A 534 6.71 -25.53 -9.58
N LYS A 535 6.85 -24.23 -9.54
CA LYS A 535 8.04 -23.55 -10.08
C LYS A 535 9.19 -23.81 -9.11
N TYR A 536 10.01 -24.83 -9.40
CA TYR A 536 11.28 -25.01 -8.71
C TYR A 536 12.16 -23.79 -9.00
N GLN A 537 12.25 -22.87 -8.05
CA GLN A 537 13.36 -21.92 -8.05
C GLN A 537 14.62 -22.72 -7.68
N LYS A 538 15.60 -22.75 -8.58
CA LYS A 538 16.94 -23.28 -8.24
C LYS A 538 17.43 -22.52 -7.00
N PRO A 539 17.91 -23.22 -5.95
CA PRO A 539 18.53 -22.53 -4.83
C PRO A 539 19.66 -21.67 -5.37
N LEU A 540 19.70 -20.41 -4.98
CA LEU A 540 20.83 -19.53 -5.27
C LEU A 540 22.09 -20.20 -4.74
N PRO A 541 23.20 -20.26 -5.50
CA PRO A 541 24.45 -20.83 -5.01
C PRO A 541 24.87 -20.08 -3.73
N ARG A 542 25.09 -20.81 -2.67
CA ARG A 542 25.64 -20.24 -1.43
C ARG A 542 27.01 -19.64 -1.78
N LYS A 543 27.17 -18.33 -1.61
CA LYS A 543 28.45 -17.64 -1.66
C LYS A 543 29.31 -18.00 -0.44
#